data_d1d35bb967056ca4db1c3ab1bb4cb50e
#
_entry.id   d1d35bb967056ca4db1c3ab1bb4cb50e
#
_cell.length_a   1.000
_cell.length_b   1.000
_cell.length_c   1.000
_cell.angle_alpha   90.00
_cell.angle_beta   90.00
_cell.angle_gamma   90.00
#
_symmetry.space_group_name_H-M   'P 1'
#
loop_
_entity.id
_entity.type
_entity.pdbx_description
1 polymer ?
#
loop_
_entity_poly.entity_id
_entity_poly.type
_entity_poly.pdbx_seq_one_letter_code
_entity_poly.pdbx_strand_id
1 'polypeptide(L)'
;ATVPAHVLTGWSRGLQATMQLQGAAIGLLLVFRTDNAYRRLEEARKDWSRILYLSREVVSRVLVSCEYPVTCEVARYLCSFAWSLRDMLRDAEDRDDILDVLLDAEEASWVVSQRSRPLALLGRVRQVLMRELDAGELSATQHYAIDMDVRELSSVVATCERLFSSPIPPNMARHGVRSLILWLFGIPIVLAGSMHPALIALCVASTTYIYFGINELGIQVEQPFKIMPLWQLCHLVQYNIEEAIGSPELPLLIKREREIEAVPHWERYDGSAPV
;
A
#
# COMPACT_ATOMS: atom_id res chain seq x y z
N ALA A 1 42.69 -17.07 42.25
CA ALA A 1 42.64 -15.65 42.60
C ALA A 1 41.16 -15.23 42.61
N THR A 2 40.63 -15.02 43.82
CA THR A 2 39.25 -14.53 44.01
C THR A 2 39.21 -13.06 43.74
N VAL A 3 38.40 -12.65 42.75
CA VAL A 3 38.18 -11.24 42.40
C VAL A 3 37.51 -10.52 43.61
N PRO A 4 38.01 -9.40 44.07
CA PRO A 4 37.47 -8.71 45.26
C PRO A 4 36.03 -8.24 45.02
N ALA A 5 35.14 -8.33 46.01
CA ALA A 5 33.69 -8.04 45.90
C ALA A 5 33.40 -6.62 45.37
N HIS A 6 34.20 -5.63 45.70
CA HIS A 6 34.03 -4.25 45.19
C HIS A 6 34.28 -4.09 43.69
N VAL A 7 35.13 -4.96 43.08
CA VAL A 7 35.37 -4.99 41.63
C VAL A 7 34.17 -5.60 40.92
N LEU A 8 33.59 -6.68 41.48
CA LEU A 8 32.38 -7.33 40.93
C LEU A 8 31.15 -6.39 40.99
N THR A 9 31.00 -5.61 42.06
CA THR A 9 29.92 -4.64 42.17
C THR A 9 30.09 -3.46 41.22
N GLY A 10 31.32 -3.04 40.93
CA GLY A 10 31.63 -2.02 39.94
C GLY A 10 31.29 -2.47 38.51
N TRP A 11 31.66 -3.71 38.18
CA TRP A 11 31.37 -4.28 36.86
C TRP A 11 29.85 -4.50 36.64
N SER A 12 29.11 -4.93 37.66
CA SER A 12 27.66 -5.10 37.56
C SER A 12 26.92 -3.78 37.30
N ARG A 13 27.33 -2.68 37.96
CA ARG A 13 26.78 -1.35 37.73
C ARG A 13 27.10 -0.83 36.34
N GLY A 14 28.33 -1.00 35.85
CA GLY A 14 28.74 -0.62 34.51
C GLY A 14 27.96 -1.36 33.43
N LEU A 15 27.81 -2.67 33.58
CA LEU A 15 27.04 -3.51 32.65
C LEU A 15 25.56 -3.12 32.65
N GLN A 16 24.99 -2.83 33.81
CA GLN A 16 23.60 -2.39 33.95
C GLN A 16 23.33 -1.05 33.25
N ALA A 17 24.22 -0.05 33.44
CA ALA A 17 24.15 1.23 32.76
C ALA A 17 24.26 1.09 31.24
N THR A 18 25.18 0.24 30.75
CA THR A 18 25.33 -0.02 29.32
C THR A 18 24.09 -0.67 28.73
N MET A 19 23.48 -1.63 29.41
CA MET A 19 22.26 -2.30 28.98
C MET A 19 21.05 -1.35 28.91
N GLN A 20 20.93 -0.44 29.87
CA GLN A 20 19.90 0.60 29.85
C GLN A 20 20.05 1.53 28.64
N LEU A 21 21.27 1.99 28.38
CA LEU A 21 21.57 2.85 27.24
C LEU A 21 21.29 2.15 25.90
N GLN A 22 21.71 0.89 25.78
CA GLN A 22 21.42 0.07 24.59
C GLN A 22 19.93 -0.16 24.40
N GLY A 23 19.17 -0.43 25.46
CA GLY A 23 17.70 -0.60 25.42
C GLY A 23 17.01 0.64 24.91
N ALA A 24 17.42 1.85 25.38
CA ALA A 24 16.88 3.11 24.89
C ALA A 24 17.21 3.31 23.39
N ALA A 25 18.43 3.03 22.95
CA ALA A 25 18.82 3.15 21.56
C ALA A 25 18.05 2.18 20.64
N ILE A 26 17.88 0.92 21.08
CA ILE A 26 17.10 -0.08 20.34
C ILE A 26 15.61 0.32 20.27
N GLY A 27 15.03 0.79 21.37
CA GLY A 27 13.68 1.30 21.40
C GLY A 27 13.47 2.43 20.40
N LEU A 28 14.38 3.39 20.36
CA LEU A 28 14.35 4.52 19.42
C LEU A 28 14.47 4.02 17.97
N LEU A 29 15.36 3.06 17.71
CA LEU A 29 15.52 2.46 16.37
C LEU A 29 14.23 1.76 15.90
N LEU A 30 13.54 1.06 16.79
CA LEU A 30 12.26 0.41 16.48
C LEU A 30 11.17 1.46 16.19
N VAL A 31 11.10 2.53 16.97
CA VAL A 31 10.15 3.64 16.73
C VAL A 31 10.38 4.27 15.36
N PHE A 32 11.62 4.61 15.02
CA PHE A 32 11.90 5.16 13.68
C PHE A 32 11.57 4.20 12.55
N ARG A 33 11.79 2.91 12.74
CA ARG A 33 11.45 1.91 11.73
C ARG A 33 9.94 1.80 11.53
N THR A 34 9.17 1.72 12.60
CA THR A 34 7.71 1.64 12.54
C THR A 34 7.10 2.93 11.98
N ASP A 35 7.61 4.09 12.35
CA ASP A 35 7.18 5.38 11.80
C ASP A 35 7.41 5.46 10.28
N ASN A 36 8.59 5.08 9.81
CA ASN A 36 8.87 5.05 8.39
C ASN A 36 7.96 4.08 7.61
N ALA A 37 7.68 2.89 8.17
CA ALA A 37 6.77 1.93 7.57
C ALA A 37 5.34 2.49 7.53
N TYR A 38 4.88 3.10 8.61
CA TYR A 38 3.56 3.72 8.69
C TYR A 38 3.38 4.88 7.69
N ARG A 39 4.40 5.74 7.53
CA ARG A 39 4.40 6.81 6.52
C ARG A 39 4.22 6.28 5.10
N ARG A 40 4.84 5.16 4.77
CA ARG A 40 4.65 4.49 3.47
C ARG A 40 3.22 4.01 3.27
N LEU A 41 2.61 3.42 4.30
CA LEU A 41 1.21 3.01 4.26
C LEU A 41 0.28 4.22 4.11
N GLU A 42 0.55 5.30 4.83
CA GLU A 42 -0.24 6.53 4.74
C GLU A 42 -0.14 7.17 3.34
N GLU A 43 1.05 7.21 2.74
CA GLU A 43 1.27 7.70 1.38
C GLU A 43 0.47 6.84 0.37
N ALA A 44 0.57 5.51 0.46
CA ALA A 44 -0.19 4.61 -0.40
C ALA A 44 -1.72 4.79 -0.28
N ARG A 45 -2.24 4.99 0.93
CA ARG A 45 -3.66 5.29 1.17
C ARG A 45 -4.09 6.62 0.57
N LYS A 46 -3.26 7.66 0.70
CA LYS A 46 -3.52 8.97 0.10
C LYS A 46 -3.57 8.87 -1.43
N ASP A 47 -2.65 8.15 -2.02
CA ASP A 47 -2.61 7.95 -3.48
C ASP A 47 -3.84 7.21 -3.99
N TRP A 48 -4.30 6.16 -3.32
CA TRP A 48 -5.53 5.47 -3.69
C TRP A 48 -6.79 6.34 -3.47
N SER A 49 -6.82 7.18 -2.45
CA SER A 49 -7.89 8.17 -2.28
C SER A 49 -7.91 9.20 -3.42
N ARG A 50 -6.74 9.59 -3.93
CA ARG A 50 -6.62 10.47 -5.10
C ARG A 50 -7.13 9.80 -6.38
N ILE A 51 -6.83 8.50 -6.57
CA ILE A 51 -7.37 7.75 -7.70
C ILE A 51 -8.90 7.76 -7.68
N LEU A 52 -9.52 7.46 -6.53
CA LEU A 52 -10.95 7.49 -6.34
C LEU A 52 -11.56 8.86 -6.70
N TYR A 53 -10.96 9.94 -6.21
CA TYR A 53 -11.42 11.30 -6.46
C TYR A 53 -11.23 11.70 -7.92
N LEU A 54 -10.02 11.56 -8.48
CA LEU A 54 -9.69 12.02 -9.82
C LEU A 54 -10.43 11.22 -10.91
N SER A 55 -10.60 9.92 -10.74
CA SER A 55 -11.33 9.10 -11.70
C SER A 55 -12.78 9.57 -11.84
N ARG A 56 -13.44 9.86 -10.72
CA ARG A 56 -14.79 10.43 -10.71
C ARG A 56 -14.83 11.83 -11.31
N GLU A 57 -13.84 12.68 -10.96
CA GLU A 57 -13.77 14.06 -11.47
C GLU A 57 -13.58 14.10 -12.99
N VAL A 58 -12.69 13.29 -13.53
CA VAL A 58 -12.49 13.17 -14.97
C VAL A 58 -13.78 12.77 -15.69
N VAL A 59 -14.45 11.73 -15.20
CA VAL A 59 -15.71 11.25 -15.80
C VAL A 59 -16.80 12.31 -15.71
N SER A 60 -16.95 12.98 -14.56
CA SER A 60 -17.93 14.06 -14.39
C SER A 60 -17.71 15.22 -15.35
N ARG A 61 -16.46 15.60 -15.59
CA ARG A 61 -16.11 16.68 -16.54
C ARG A 61 -16.36 16.27 -17.98
N VAL A 62 -16.01 15.03 -18.35
CA VAL A 62 -16.27 14.49 -19.69
C VAL A 62 -17.77 14.39 -19.93
N LEU A 63 -18.56 13.94 -18.96
CA LEU A 63 -20.03 13.84 -19.07
C LEU A 63 -20.71 15.18 -19.35
N VAL A 64 -20.17 16.28 -18.80
CA VAL A 64 -20.71 17.62 -19.04
C VAL A 64 -20.28 18.19 -20.39
N SER A 65 -19.14 17.73 -20.91
CA SER A 65 -18.49 18.35 -22.07
C SER A 65 -18.62 17.56 -23.38
N CYS A 66 -18.82 16.24 -23.29
CA CYS A 66 -18.83 15.33 -24.41
C CYS A 66 -20.13 14.52 -24.47
N GLU A 67 -20.36 13.84 -25.58
CA GLU A 67 -21.47 12.91 -25.71
C GLU A 67 -21.34 11.69 -24.79
N TYR A 68 -22.51 11.10 -24.47
CA TYR A 68 -22.60 9.93 -23.58
C TYR A 68 -21.73 8.73 -24.01
N PRO A 69 -21.64 8.34 -25.30
CA PRO A 69 -20.75 7.23 -25.72
C PRO A 69 -19.28 7.47 -25.41
N VAL A 70 -18.81 8.72 -25.55
CA VAL A 70 -17.44 9.13 -25.25
C VAL A 70 -17.18 9.02 -23.74
N THR A 71 -18.16 9.46 -22.94
CA THR A 71 -18.09 9.33 -21.48
C THR A 71 -17.96 7.87 -21.06
N CYS A 72 -18.73 6.97 -21.67
CA CYS A 72 -18.66 5.53 -21.42
C CYS A 72 -17.30 4.95 -21.82
N GLU A 73 -16.72 5.37 -22.93
CA GLU A 73 -15.39 4.96 -23.38
C GLU A 73 -14.31 5.37 -22.36
N VAL A 74 -14.31 6.61 -21.92
CA VAL A 74 -13.39 7.13 -20.91
C VAL A 74 -13.58 6.41 -19.57
N ALA A 75 -14.81 6.17 -19.16
CA ALA A 75 -15.14 5.45 -17.93
C ALA A 75 -14.57 4.02 -17.92
N ARG A 76 -14.71 3.28 -19.04
CA ARG A 76 -14.13 1.94 -19.18
C ARG A 76 -12.62 1.95 -19.04
N TYR A 77 -11.93 2.92 -19.66
CA TYR A 77 -10.48 3.05 -19.52
C TYR A 77 -10.05 3.39 -18.11
N LEU A 78 -10.79 4.24 -17.38
CA LEU A 78 -10.47 4.58 -15.99
C LEU A 78 -10.73 3.42 -15.02
N CYS A 79 -11.79 2.63 -15.23
CA CYS A 79 -11.98 1.40 -14.48
C CYS A 79 -10.85 0.40 -14.75
N SER A 80 -10.52 0.16 -16.01
CA SER A 80 -9.41 -0.72 -16.41
C SER A 80 -8.06 -0.23 -15.87
N PHE A 81 -7.88 1.09 -15.77
CA PHE A 81 -6.71 1.71 -15.17
C PHE A 81 -6.55 1.31 -13.69
N ALA A 82 -7.61 1.40 -12.88
CA ALA A 82 -7.55 1.04 -11.47
C ALA A 82 -7.19 -0.44 -11.27
N TRP A 83 -7.81 -1.34 -12.06
CA TRP A 83 -7.50 -2.77 -12.03
C TRP A 83 -6.07 -3.07 -12.51
N SER A 84 -5.62 -2.45 -13.60
CA SER A 84 -4.25 -2.61 -14.09
C SER A 84 -3.20 -2.12 -13.09
N LEU A 85 -3.51 -1.04 -12.34
CA LEU A 85 -2.63 -0.56 -11.29
C LEU A 85 -2.56 -1.53 -10.11
N ARG A 86 -3.71 -2.08 -9.69
CA ARG A 86 -3.77 -3.15 -8.68
C ARG A 86 -2.88 -4.33 -9.09
N ASP A 87 -3.05 -4.82 -10.33
CA ASP A 87 -2.30 -5.97 -10.84
C ASP A 87 -0.79 -5.72 -10.90
N MET A 88 -0.39 -4.48 -11.17
CA MET A 88 1.02 -4.09 -11.15
C MET A 88 1.60 -4.10 -9.73
N LEU A 89 0.78 -3.82 -8.72
CA LEU A 89 1.19 -3.71 -7.31
C LEU A 89 1.05 -5.03 -6.54
N ARG A 90 0.50 -6.07 -7.17
CA ARG A 90 0.35 -7.43 -6.62
C ARG A 90 1.33 -8.40 -7.25
N ASP A 91 1.59 -9.51 -6.55
CA ASP A 91 2.36 -10.62 -7.10
C ASP A 91 1.61 -11.26 -8.29
N ALA A 92 2.33 -11.84 -9.22
CA ALA A 92 1.77 -12.34 -10.48
C ALA A 92 0.67 -13.41 -10.30
N GLU A 93 0.68 -14.10 -9.17
CA GLU A 93 -0.31 -15.14 -8.81
C GLU A 93 -1.69 -14.55 -8.45
N ASP A 94 -1.73 -13.26 -8.07
CA ASP A 94 -2.94 -12.57 -7.61
C ASP A 94 -3.59 -11.72 -8.71
N ARG A 95 -3.21 -11.90 -9.98
CA ARG A 95 -3.73 -11.13 -11.10
C ARG A 95 -5.04 -11.73 -11.59
N ASP A 96 -6.04 -10.87 -11.72
CA ASP A 96 -7.33 -11.22 -12.30
C ASP A 96 -7.42 -10.74 -13.75
N ASP A 97 -8.01 -11.57 -14.64
CA ASP A 97 -8.20 -11.24 -16.06
C ASP A 97 -9.42 -10.32 -16.28
N ILE A 98 -9.58 -9.31 -15.41
CA ILE A 98 -10.72 -8.38 -15.44
C ILE A 98 -10.67 -7.48 -16.68
N LEU A 99 -9.48 -7.27 -17.25
CA LEU A 99 -9.35 -6.45 -18.45
C LEU A 99 -10.11 -7.03 -19.64
N ASP A 100 -10.19 -8.35 -19.78
CA ASP A 100 -10.94 -9.03 -20.84
C ASP A 100 -12.46 -8.84 -20.72
N VAL A 101 -12.90 -8.39 -19.55
CA VAL A 101 -14.30 -8.12 -19.25
C VAL A 101 -14.65 -6.64 -19.47
N LEU A 102 -13.72 -5.75 -19.18
CA LEU A 102 -13.91 -4.29 -19.27
C LEU A 102 -13.60 -3.72 -20.66
N LEU A 103 -12.72 -4.37 -21.40
CA LEU A 103 -12.23 -3.93 -22.72
C LEU A 103 -12.56 -4.96 -23.79
N ASP A 104 -12.60 -4.52 -25.04
CA ASP A 104 -12.69 -5.42 -26.17
C ASP A 104 -11.43 -6.28 -26.28
N ALA A 105 -11.52 -7.51 -26.80
CA ALA A 105 -10.43 -8.48 -26.81
C ALA A 105 -9.15 -7.95 -27.49
N GLU A 106 -9.28 -7.12 -28.52
CA GLU A 106 -8.14 -6.48 -29.20
C GLU A 106 -7.46 -5.45 -28.31
N GLU A 107 -8.25 -4.59 -27.63
CA GLU A 107 -7.72 -3.59 -26.69
C GLU A 107 -7.12 -4.22 -25.45
N ALA A 108 -7.78 -5.23 -24.88
CA ALA A 108 -7.26 -5.98 -23.72
C ALA A 108 -5.88 -6.60 -24.06
N SER A 109 -5.78 -7.27 -25.22
CA SER A 109 -4.53 -7.82 -25.71
C SER A 109 -3.44 -6.76 -25.90
N TRP A 110 -3.81 -5.61 -26.46
CA TRP A 110 -2.88 -4.49 -26.63
C TRP A 110 -2.40 -3.95 -25.27
N VAL A 111 -3.29 -3.74 -24.31
CA VAL A 111 -2.94 -3.28 -22.95
C VAL A 111 -2.01 -4.28 -22.26
N VAL A 112 -2.30 -5.58 -22.36
CA VAL A 112 -1.47 -6.63 -21.76
C VAL A 112 -0.06 -6.64 -22.35
N SER A 113 0.11 -6.28 -23.61
CA SER A 113 1.43 -6.19 -24.28
C SER A 113 2.27 -5.00 -23.80
N GLN A 114 1.67 -4.00 -23.13
CA GLN A 114 2.36 -2.81 -22.69
C GLN A 114 3.19 -3.04 -21.43
N ARG A 115 4.34 -2.38 -21.34
CA ARG A 115 5.22 -2.46 -20.16
C ARG A 115 4.56 -1.87 -18.90
N SER A 116 3.89 -0.73 -19.04
CA SER A 116 3.12 -0.09 -17.97
C SER A 116 1.68 0.01 -18.41
N ARG A 117 0.87 -1.01 -18.07
CA ARG A 117 -0.54 -1.08 -18.40
C ARG A 117 -1.34 0.12 -17.91
N PRO A 118 -1.16 0.59 -16.64
CA PRO A 118 -1.88 1.76 -16.15
C PRO A 118 -1.60 3.01 -16.97
N LEU A 119 -0.34 3.28 -17.30
CA LEU A 119 0.02 4.47 -18.10
C LEU A 119 -0.48 4.37 -19.54
N ALA A 120 -0.52 3.15 -20.11
CA ALA A 120 -1.06 2.93 -21.44
C ALA A 120 -2.56 3.27 -21.50
N LEU A 121 -3.33 2.89 -20.49
CA LEU A 121 -4.75 3.20 -20.36
C LEU A 121 -5.01 4.70 -20.18
N LEU A 122 -4.21 5.39 -19.38
CA LEU A 122 -4.28 6.88 -19.31
C LEU A 122 -3.91 7.53 -20.65
N GLY A 123 -3.01 6.91 -21.41
CA GLY A 123 -2.71 7.31 -22.78
C GLY A 123 -3.93 7.18 -23.71
N ARG A 124 -4.73 6.12 -23.58
CA ARG A 124 -6.00 5.95 -24.31
C ARG A 124 -7.01 7.03 -23.94
N VAL A 125 -7.16 7.33 -22.66
CA VAL A 125 -8.02 8.46 -22.22
C VAL A 125 -7.60 9.75 -22.92
N ARG A 126 -6.30 10.08 -22.97
CA ARG A 126 -5.81 11.27 -23.69
C ARG A 126 -6.08 11.24 -25.18
N GLN A 127 -5.98 10.08 -25.83
CA GLN A 127 -6.30 9.94 -27.24
C GLN A 127 -7.78 10.23 -27.53
N VAL A 128 -8.68 9.74 -26.68
CA VAL A 128 -10.11 10.05 -26.76
C VAL A 128 -10.35 11.54 -26.62
N LEU A 129 -9.79 12.16 -25.57
CA LEU A 129 -9.94 13.60 -25.32
C LEU A 129 -9.40 14.46 -26.47
N MET A 130 -8.29 14.06 -27.08
CA MET A 130 -7.72 14.76 -28.23
C MET A 130 -8.60 14.63 -29.45
N ARG A 131 -9.19 13.46 -29.71
CA ARG A 131 -10.17 13.25 -30.78
C ARG A 131 -11.37 14.20 -30.63
N GLU A 132 -11.90 14.37 -29.43
CA GLU A 132 -13.04 15.27 -29.18
C GLU A 132 -12.64 16.76 -29.31
N LEU A 133 -11.42 17.11 -28.93
CA LEU A 133 -10.86 18.47 -29.19
C LEU A 133 -10.75 18.75 -30.66
N ASP A 134 -10.21 17.81 -31.46
CA ASP A 134 -10.05 17.96 -32.91
C ASP A 134 -11.40 18.00 -33.64
N ALA A 135 -12.41 17.31 -33.12
CA ALA A 135 -13.79 17.36 -33.62
C ALA A 135 -14.51 18.68 -33.27
N GLY A 136 -13.97 19.48 -32.34
CA GLY A 136 -14.56 20.75 -31.89
C GLY A 136 -15.65 20.58 -30.83
N GLU A 137 -15.89 19.35 -30.34
CA GLU A 137 -16.83 19.04 -29.28
C GLU A 137 -16.29 19.48 -27.91
N LEU A 138 -14.98 19.43 -27.73
CA LEU A 138 -14.30 19.82 -26.50
C LEU A 138 -13.52 21.14 -26.75
N SER A 139 -13.71 22.12 -25.89
CA SER A 139 -12.88 23.34 -25.98
C SER A 139 -11.45 23.10 -25.45
N ALA A 140 -10.49 23.86 -25.92
CA ALA A 140 -9.09 23.77 -25.48
C ALA A 140 -8.94 23.96 -23.96
N THR A 141 -9.76 24.79 -23.34
CA THR A 141 -9.74 25.05 -21.90
C THR A 141 -10.28 23.85 -21.12
N GLN A 142 -11.36 23.22 -21.60
CA GLN A 142 -11.93 22.01 -20.97
C GLN A 142 -10.95 20.83 -21.13
N HIS A 143 -10.41 20.63 -22.34
CA HIS A 143 -9.38 19.61 -22.58
C HIS A 143 -8.20 19.78 -21.62
N TYR A 144 -7.66 20.99 -21.49
CA TYR A 144 -6.55 21.26 -20.59
C TYR A 144 -6.89 20.93 -19.13
N ALA A 145 -8.09 21.31 -18.68
CA ALA A 145 -8.53 21.02 -17.32
C ALA A 145 -8.63 19.52 -17.04
N ILE A 146 -9.18 18.74 -17.97
CA ILE A 146 -9.29 17.29 -17.85
C ILE A 146 -7.91 16.62 -17.95
N ASP A 147 -7.04 17.08 -18.88
CA ASP A 147 -5.69 16.51 -19.00
C ASP A 147 -4.84 16.73 -17.74
N MET A 148 -5.06 17.84 -17.02
CA MET A 148 -4.41 18.07 -15.72
C MET A 148 -4.78 17.00 -14.70
N ASP A 149 -6.04 16.57 -14.63
CA ASP A 149 -6.49 15.49 -13.74
C ASP A 149 -5.88 14.14 -14.18
N VAL A 150 -5.85 13.86 -15.48
CA VAL A 150 -5.20 12.64 -16.04
C VAL A 150 -3.69 12.66 -15.79
N ARG A 151 -3.05 13.82 -15.86
CA ARG A 151 -1.63 13.99 -15.50
C ARG A 151 -1.39 13.69 -14.01
N GLU A 152 -2.30 14.11 -13.15
CA GLU A 152 -2.21 13.82 -11.72
C GLU A 152 -2.36 12.32 -11.45
N LEU A 153 -3.27 11.61 -12.14
CA LEU A 153 -3.35 10.14 -12.10
C LEU A 153 -2.03 9.49 -12.53
N SER A 154 -1.37 10.01 -13.58
CA SER A 154 -0.05 9.50 -14.01
C SER A 154 1.03 9.71 -12.92
N SER A 155 0.96 10.82 -12.18
CA SER A 155 1.86 11.08 -11.04
C SER A 155 1.64 10.09 -9.89
N VAL A 156 0.38 9.73 -9.63
CA VAL A 156 0.04 8.71 -8.63
C VAL A 156 0.61 7.34 -9.01
N VAL A 157 0.54 6.94 -10.28
CA VAL A 157 1.19 5.71 -10.76
C VAL A 157 2.68 5.71 -10.44
N ALA A 158 3.38 6.80 -10.74
CA ALA A 158 4.81 6.92 -10.47
C ALA A 158 5.13 6.81 -8.95
N THR A 159 4.28 7.37 -8.09
CA THR A 159 4.44 7.23 -6.63
C THR A 159 4.21 5.78 -6.18
N CYS A 160 3.18 5.12 -6.70
CA CYS A 160 2.91 3.71 -6.42
C CYS A 160 4.07 2.81 -6.88
N GLU A 161 4.60 3.02 -8.09
CA GLU A 161 5.77 2.31 -8.60
C GLU A 161 7.00 2.52 -7.70
N ARG A 162 7.25 3.75 -7.26
CA ARG A 162 8.34 4.06 -6.33
C ARG A 162 8.17 3.34 -4.99
N LEU A 163 6.96 3.38 -4.41
CA LEU A 163 6.67 2.69 -3.15
C LEU A 163 6.81 1.17 -3.29
N PHE A 164 6.45 0.60 -4.41
CA PHE A 164 6.54 -0.84 -4.68
C PHE A 164 7.99 -1.27 -4.94
N SER A 165 8.74 -0.54 -5.79
CA SER A 165 10.08 -0.92 -6.25
C SER A 165 11.21 -0.55 -5.29
N SER A 166 10.99 0.40 -4.35
CA SER A 166 12.00 0.86 -3.38
C SER A 166 11.66 0.43 -1.95
N PRO A 167 11.84 -0.85 -1.59
CA PRO A 167 11.66 -1.30 -0.21
C PRO A 167 12.72 -0.70 0.71
N ILE A 168 12.45 -0.68 2.01
CA ILE A 168 13.45 -0.28 3.01
C ILE A 168 14.67 -1.19 2.90
N PRO A 169 15.90 -0.67 2.94
CA PRO A 169 17.10 -1.49 2.81
C PRO A 169 17.11 -2.64 3.82
N PRO A 170 17.17 -3.92 3.37
CA PRO A 170 17.04 -5.07 4.26
C PRO A 170 18.19 -5.18 5.29
N ASN A 171 19.31 -4.50 5.06
CA ASN A 171 20.41 -4.45 6.00
C ASN A 171 20.07 -3.69 7.28
N MET A 172 19.26 -2.62 7.20
CA MET A 172 18.80 -1.87 8.39
C MET A 172 17.86 -2.74 9.24
N ALA A 173 16.93 -3.43 8.60
CA ALA A 173 16.01 -4.34 9.27
C ALA A 173 16.75 -5.47 9.98
N ARG A 174 17.71 -6.12 9.29
CA ARG A 174 18.54 -7.20 9.86
C ARG A 174 19.42 -6.73 11.00
N HIS A 175 19.99 -5.53 10.90
CA HIS A 175 20.82 -4.97 11.99
C HIS A 175 19.97 -4.73 13.23
N GLY A 176 18.79 -4.14 13.10
CA GLY A 176 17.87 -3.91 14.22
C GLY A 176 17.49 -5.18 14.95
N VAL A 177 17.10 -6.23 14.22
CA VAL A 177 16.75 -7.54 14.81
C VAL A 177 17.95 -8.19 15.51
N ARG A 178 19.15 -8.14 14.91
CA ARG A 178 20.36 -8.70 15.55
C ARG A 178 20.72 -7.97 16.84
N SER A 179 20.64 -6.64 16.83
CA SER A 179 20.89 -5.82 18.03
C SER A 179 19.88 -6.09 19.13
N LEU A 180 18.60 -6.26 18.77
CA LEU A 180 17.54 -6.60 19.70
C LEU A 180 17.78 -7.98 20.34
N ILE A 181 18.11 -8.99 19.53
CA ILE A 181 18.39 -10.34 20.03
C ILE A 181 19.58 -10.31 21.01
N LEU A 182 20.67 -9.66 20.62
CA LEU A 182 21.87 -9.55 21.45
C LEU A 182 21.56 -8.89 22.80
N TRP A 183 20.79 -7.83 22.79
CA TRP A 183 20.38 -7.11 23.98
C TRP A 183 19.48 -7.97 24.89
N LEU A 184 18.50 -8.68 24.33
CA LEU A 184 17.61 -9.56 25.07
C LEU A 184 18.37 -10.70 25.77
N PHE A 185 19.39 -11.27 25.12
CA PHE A 185 20.27 -12.25 25.75
C PHE A 185 21.11 -11.67 26.90
N GLY A 186 21.40 -10.39 26.87
CA GLY A 186 22.11 -9.70 27.94
C GLY A 186 21.28 -9.45 29.20
N ILE A 187 19.97 -9.31 29.07
CA ILE A 187 19.07 -8.98 30.21
C ILE A 187 19.16 -10.00 31.35
N PRO A 188 19.02 -11.34 31.13
CA PRO A 188 19.09 -12.29 32.21
C PRO A 188 20.45 -12.31 32.90
N ILE A 189 21.54 -12.03 32.18
CA ILE A 189 22.90 -11.96 32.74
C ILE A 189 22.99 -10.80 33.74
N VAL A 190 22.44 -9.64 33.38
CA VAL A 190 22.45 -8.44 34.25
C VAL A 190 21.54 -8.60 35.45
N LEU A 191 20.42 -9.30 35.30
CA LEU A 191 19.46 -9.56 36.38
C LEU A 191 19.85 -10.77 37.25
N ALA A 192 20.83 -11.56 36.84
CA ALA A 192 21.29 -12.71 37.62
C ALA A 192 21.76 -12.27 39.02
N GLY A 193 21.19 -12.90 40.05
CA GLY A 193 21.50 -12.60 41.47
C GLY A 193 20.74 -11.42 42.07
N SER A 194 19.93 -10.66 41.29
CA SER A 194 19.11 -9.57 41.82
C SER A 194 17.71 -9.97 42.22
N MET A 195 17.16 -11.05 41.63
CA MET A 195 15.83 -11.57 41.90
C MET A 195 15.73 -13.08 41.63
N HIS A 196 14.59 -13.66 42.01
CA HIS A 196 14.35 -15.10 41.82
C HIS A 196 14.35 -15.47 40.33
N PRO A 197 14.97 -16.60 39.91
CA PRO A 197 15.08 -16.99 38.49
C PRO A 197 13.76 -17.02 37.72
N ALA A 198 12.66 -17.44 38.38
CA ALA A 198 11.34 -17.43 37.74
C ALA A 198 10.84 -16.01 37.38
N LEU A 199 11.15 -15.02 38.23
CA LEU A 199 10.82 -13.62 37.95
C LEU A 199 11.68 -13.04 36.80
N ILE A 200 12.95 -13.43 36.74
CA ILE A 200 13.83 -13.05 35.61
C ILE A 200 13.25 -13.60 34.31
N ALA A 201 12.86 -14.87 34.29
CA ALA A 201 12.25 -15.51 33.13
C ALA A 201 10.97 -14.77 32.66
N LEU A 202 10.10 -14.41 33.63
CA LEU A 202 8.87 -13.67 33.33
C LEU A 202 9.17 -12.28 32.77
N CYS A 203 10.11 -11.54 33.36
CA CYS A 203 10.53 -10.23 32.86
C CYS A 203 11.11 -10.29 31.44
N VAL A 204 11.98 -11.27 31.19
CA VAL A 204 12.57 -11.46 29.86
C VAL A 204 11.50 -11.84 28.84
N ALA A 205 10.59 -12.75 29.18
CA ALA A 205 9.51 -13.17 28.30
C ALA A 205 8.59 -12.00 27.93
N SER A 206 8.16 -11.19 28.92
CA SER A 206 7.30 -10.02 28.66
C SER A 206 8.01 -8.95 27.80
N THR A 207 9.27 -8.67 28.10
CA THR A 207 10.08 -7.73 27.32
C THR A 207 10.26 -8.22 25.89
N THR A 208 10.57 -9.49 25.71
CA THR A 208 10.71 -10.13 24.40
C THR A 208 9.42 -10.01 23.59
N TYR A 209 8.28 -10.34 24.19
CA TYR A 209 6.97 -10.26 23.55
C TYR A 209 6.68 -8.83 23.05
N ILE A 210 6.91 -7.81 23.87
CA ILE A 210 6.66 -6.41 23.50
C ILE A 210 7.56 -5.97 22.34
N TYR A 211 8.85 -6.18 22.44
CA TYR A 211 9.80 -5.69 21.44
C TYR A 211 9.69 -6.44 20.10
N PHE A 212 9.50 -7.77 20.13
CA PHE A 212 9.26 -8.52 18.90
C PHE A 212 7.90 -8.22 18.30
N GLY A 213 6.86 -7.98 19.10
CA GLY A 213 5.56 -7.54 18.63
C GLY A 213 5.64 -6.21 17.87
N ILE A 214 6.33 -5.21 18.42
CA ILE A 214 6.55 -3.92 17.73
C ILE A 214 7.33 -4.13 16.43
N ASN A 215 8.37 -4.96 16.45
CA ASN A 215 9.16 -5.26 15.25
C ASN A 215 8.32 -5.95 14.17
N GLU A 216 7.46 -6.89 14.55
CA GLU A 216 6.56 -7.61 13.64
C GLU A 216 5.55 -6.66 12.98
N LEU A 217 4.93 -5.77 13.76
CA LEU A 217 4.04 -4.73 13.23
C LEU A 217 4.77 -3.85 12.20
N GLY A 218 6.03 -3.48 12.48
CA GLY A 218 6.84 -2.71 11.54
C GLY A 218 7.08 -3.46 10.22
N ILE A 219 7.31 -4.77 10.26
CA ILE A 219 7.51 -5.61 9.07
C ILE A 219 6.21 -5.71 8.26
N GLN A 220 5.09 -5.95 8.90
CA GLN A 220 3.80 -6.09 8.23
C GLN A 220 3.42 -4.81 7.47
N VAL A 221 3.62 -3.64 8.09
CA VAL A 221 3.27 -2.34 7.50
C VAL A 221 4.28 -1.88 6.42
N GLU A 222 5.46 -2.49 6.33
CA GLU A 222 6.50 -2.13 5.36
C GLU A 222 6.07 -2.29 3.89
N GLN A 223 5.17 -3.24 3.60
CA GLN A 223 4.61 -3.50 2.26
C GLN A 223 3.14 -3.09 2.19
N PRO A 224 2.84 -1.80 1.97
CA PRO A 224 1.48 -1.26 2.11
C PRO A 224 0.48 -1.93 1.17
N PHE A 225 0.86 -2.23 -0.04
CA PHE A 225 -0.04 -2.82 -1.04
C PHE A 225 -0.45 -4.26 -0.73
N LYS A 226 0.28 -4.99 0.11
CA LYS A 226 -0.13 -6.33 0.58
C LYS A 226 -1.23 -6.27 1.64
N ILE A 227 -1.28 -5.18 2.42
CA ILE A 227 -2.25 -5.02 3.50
C ILE A 227 -3.52 -4.31 3.01
N MET A 228 -3.35 -3.37 2.06
CA MET A 228 -4.47 -2.59 1.56
C MET A 228 -5.45 -3.47 0.78
N PRO A 229 -6.76 -3.30 0.99
CA PRO A 229 -7.80 -4.03 0.26
C PRO A 229 -7.97 -3.45 -1.14
N LEU A 230 -6.97 -3.64 -2.01
CA LEU A 230 -6.92 -3.02 -3.35
C LEU A 230 -8.10 -3.44 -4.23
N TRP A 231 -8.57 -4.68 -4.06
CA TRP A 231 -9.73 -5.20 -4.77
C TRP A 231 -10.98 -4.38 -4.47
N GLN A 232 -11.25 -4.12 -3.19
CA GLN A 232 -12.40 -3.29 -2.77
C GLN A 232 -12.26 -1.85 -3.26
N LEU A 233 -11.03 -1.31 -3.28
CA LEU A 233 -10.78 0.03 -3.79
C LEU A 233 -11.02 0.13 -5.30
N CYS A 234 -10.69 -0.88 -6.09
CA CYS A 234 -11.01 -0.93 -7.52
C CYS A 234 -12.53 -0.97 -7.74
N HIS A 235 -13.27 -1.77 -6.98
CA HIS A 235 -14.73 -1.76 -7.03
C HIS A 235 -15.33 -0.41 -6.63
N LEU A 236 -14.74 0.26 -5.65
CA LEU A 236 -15.18 1.59 -5.23
C LEU A 236 -14.93 2.64 -6.32
N VAL A 237 -13.80 2.55 -7.05
CA VAL A 237 -13.57 3.39 -8.25
C VAL A 237 -14.67 3.16 -9.27
N GLN A 238 -14.96 1.91 -9.58
CA GLN A 238 -16.00 1.53 -10.54
C GLN A 238 -17.36 2.04 -10.10
N TYR A 239 -17.74 1.80 -8.84
CA TYR A 239 -19.01 2.28 -8.29
C TYR A 239 -19.16 3.82 -8.36
N ASN A 240 -18.11 4.56 -8.00
CA ASN A 240 -18.13 6.02 -8.05
C ASN A 240 -18.24 6.55 -9.50
N ILE A 241 -17.67 5.85 -10.47
CA ILE A 241 -17.81 6.18 -11.88
C ILE A 241 -19.23 5.90 -12.37
N GLU A 242 -19.80 4.73 -12.03
CA GLU A 242 -21.19 4.36 -12.35
C GLU A 242 -22.18 5.38 -11.77
N GLU A 243 -21.97 5.78 -10.51
CA GLU A 243 -22.80 6.79 -9.85
C GLU A 243 -22.71 8.15 -10.55
N ALA A 244 -21.50 8.56 -10.97
CA ALA A 244 -21.28 9.82 -11.67
C ALA A 244 -21.99 9.87 -13.03
N ILE A 245 -22.04 8.75 -13.74
CA ILE A 245 -22.71 8.65 -15.05
C ILE A 245 -24.24 8.57 -14.90
N GLY A 246 -24.74 8.13 -13.76
CA GLY A 246 -26.18 8.04 -13.47
C GLY A 246 -26.95 7.00 -14.28
N SER A 247 -26.27 6.01 -14.86
CA SER A 247 -26.89 4.97 -15.67
C SER A 247 -26.57 3.57 -15.16
N PRO A 248 -27.60 2.75 -14.87
CA PRO A 248 -27.42 1.35 -14.52
C PRO A 248 -27.10 0.44 -15.73
N GLU A 249 -27.11 0.99 -16.94
CA GLU A 249 -26.93 0.24 -18.20
C GLU A 249 -25.47 0.15 -18.68
N LEU A 250 -24.53 0.72 -17.92
CA LEU A 250 -23.13 0.60 -18.30
C LEU A 250 -22.68 -0.86 -18.20
N PRO A 251 -22.00 -1.41 -19.23
CA PRO A 251 -21.44 -2.78 -19.16
C PRO A 251 -20.47 -3.01 -17.98
N LEU A 252 -20.09 -1.92 -17.29
CA LEU A 252 -19.30 -1.92 -16.05
C LEU A 252 -20.03 -2.61 -14.89
N LEU A 253 -21.35 -2.72 -14.93
CA LEU A 253 -22.20 -3.47 -13.98
C LEU A 253 -22.02 -4.99 -14.10
N ILE A 254 -21.01 -5.38 -14.78
CA ILE A 254 -20.73 -6.72 -15.13
C ILE A 254 -20.66 -7.60 -13.90
N LYS A 255 -21.58 -8.57 -13.93
CA LYS A 255 -21.47 -9.85 -13.21
C LYS A 255 -21.01 -9.73 -11.76
N ARG A 256 -21.43 -8.65 -11.12
CA ARG A 256 -21.12 -8.27 -9.73
C ARG A 256 -21.29 -9.43 -8.73
N GLU A 257 -22.23 -10.32 -8.97
CA GLU A 257 -22.53 -11.44 -8.07
C GLU A 257 -21.56 -12.62 -8.24
N ARG A 258 -21.13 -12.93 -9.45
CA ARG A 258 -20.21 -14.08 -9.68
C ARG A 258 -18.77 -13.78 -9.33
N GLU A 259 -18.33 -12.53 -9.47
CA GLU A 259 -16.94 -12.14 -9.19
C GLU A 259 -16.68 -11.94 -7.70
N ILE A 260 -17.70 -11.49 -6.94
CA ILE A 260 -17.62 -11.41 -5.47
C ILE A 260 -17.41 -12.81 -4.85
N GLU A 261 -17.98 -13.85 -5.45
CA GLU A 261 -17.76 -15.25 -5.02
C GLU A 261 -16.33 -15.76 -5.33
N ALA A 262 -15.70 -15.24 -6.39
CA ALA A 262 -14.35 -15.62 -6.80
C ALA A 262 -13.23 -14.93 -6.03
N VAL A 263 -13.54 -13.91 -5.20
CA VAL A 263 -12.52 -13.20 -4.42
C VAL A 263 -11.93 -14.12 -3.37
N PRO A 264 -10.60 -14.29 -3.34
CA PRO A 264 -9.94 -15.02 -2.29
C PRO A 264 -10.35 -14.49 -0.92
N HIS A 265 -10.63 -15.39 0.03
CA HIS A 265 -11.15 -15.04 1.35
C HIS A 265 -10.27 -14.06 2.13
N TRP A 266 -8.99 -14.01 1.87
CA TRP A 266 -8.02 -13.11 2.48
C TRP A 266 -8.04 -11.68 1.88
N GLU A 267 -8.62 -11.48 0.70
CA GLU A 267 -8.90 -10.16 0.14
C GLU A 267 -10.29 -9.62 0.55
N ARG A 268 -11.18 -10.50 0.99
CA ARG A 268 -12.47 -10.11 1.56
C ARG A 268 -12.24 -9.55 2.96
N TYR A 269 -11.83 -8.30 3.05
CA TYR A 269 -11.79 -7.61 4.33
C TYR A 269 -13.23 -7.40 4.80
N ASP A 270 -13.71 -8.33 5.62
CA ASP A 270 -14.88 -8.14 6.44
C ASP A 270 -14.49 -7.12 7.53
N GLY A 271 -15.12 -5.96 7.53
CA GLY A 271 -14.87 -4.89 8.50
C GLY A 271 -15.16 -5.26 9.96
N SER A 272 -15.33 -6.56 10.24
CA SER A 272 -15.53 -7.15 11.56
C SER A 272 -14.23 -7.63 12.23
N ALA A 273 -13.04 -7.47 11.61
CA ALA A 273 -11.79 -7.79 12.30
C ALA A 273 -11.60 -6.79 13.46
N PRO A 274 -11.49 -7.26 14.72
CA PRO A 274 -11.30 -6.37 15.85
C PRO A 274 -9.97 -5.64 15.72
N VAL A 275 -10.00 -4.35 16.06
CA VAL A 275 -8.86 -3.41 16.18
C VAL A 275 -7.82 -3.94 17.16
#